data_4094cf077413ae8b15ea1ad2d92d4a11
#
_entry.id   4094cf077413ae8b15ea1ad2d92d4a11
#
_cell.length_a   1.000
_cell.length_b   1.000
_cell.length_c   1.000
_cell.angle_alpha   90.00
_cell.angle_beta   90.00
_cell.angle_gamma   90.00
#
_symmetry.space_group_name_H-M   'P 1'
#
loop_
_entity.id
_entity.type
_entity.pdbx_description
1 polymer ?
#
loop_
_entity_poly.entity_id
_entity_poly.type
_entity_poly.pdbx_seq_one_letter_code
_entity_poly.pdbx_strand_id
1 'polypeptide(L)'
;VKRLPLFSVLCFALSVACESPPEKSEFPKDFRFGTAIAGFQTEMGCPSVPKAECEYASDWAEYVTRPELRAKPGLYLSGDPLSAGPGFFELYPQDIALAAQQLHNNSLRLSIEWGRVFPTATDGINDMDALKQAASKPALAFYHRVFSELKKQGIKPLVTLIHYALPTWLHDAYGCHVDLAGCKNRGWLDRARIVRESAKYAAFLGREFGGEVDDWATLNEPFTAVILAGYVFPTEQRTQPPAVVLEAEAARAVLLSEIEAHARMYDALKGADRMDAAGDQTPVRVGVVYNLQAVAPVDPENPLDVEGAKHFDYLLNRVFLNATIEGDLDEKLDGEKVHRQDLAHRMDFVGVNYYARNVIPGSAKALLPSLSPLTTFNFLTLETDFHYPRGLYEVLVSLKEKGLPLIVTETGVEDAQDSGKSAAWVSDSLSWVLRAISEGVRVEGYHYWTLMDNYEWNHGMRIKMGLYAVSPNDPQKKRIARKGVSVYSQIAQTRMLPQ
;
A
#
# COMPACT_ATOMS: atom_id res chain seq x y z
N VAL A 1 20.04 -17.05 70.89
CA VAL A 1 20.59 -16.12 69.92
C VAL A 1 20.62 -16.83 68.58
N LYS A 2 19.55 -16.68 67.78
CA LYS A 2 19.48 -17.17 66.38
C LYS A 2 19.54 -15.98 65.48
N ARG A 3 20.56 -15.92 64.60
CA ARG A 3 20.71 -14.92 63.55
C ARG A 3 19.81 -15.26 62.36
N LEU A 4 18.92 -14.34 61.92
CA LEU A 4 18.20 -14.39 60.67
C LEU A 4 19.17 -13.94 59.50
N PRO A 5 19.06 -14.53 58.33
CA PRO A 5 19.78 -14.03 57.15
C PRO A 5 19.04 -12.85 56.52
N LEU A 6 19.79 -11.81 56.20
CA LEU A 6 19.36 -10.67 55.37
C LEU A 6 19.08 -11.17 53.95
N PHE A 7 17.83 -11.05 53.51
CA PHE A 7 17.49 -11.15 52.09
C PHE A 7 17.80 -9.82 51.42
N SER A 8 18.85 -9.80 50.58
CA SER A 8 19.07 -8.70 49.63
C SER A 8 18.03 -8.72 48.56
N VAL A 9 17.12 -7.76 48.60
CA VAL A 9 16.20 -7.47 47.48
C VAL A 9 17.01 -6.81 46.39
N LEU A 10 17.34 -7.55 45.33
CA LEU A 10 17.90 -7.02 44.10
C LEU A 10 16.75 -6.33 43.33
N CYS A 11 16.63 -5.01 43.45
CA CYS A 11 15.80 -4.22 42.55
C CYS A 11 16.45 -4.26 41.17
N PHE A 12 15.88 -5.08 40.26
CA PHE A 12 16.09 -4.88 38.80
C PHE A 12 15.41 -3.58 38.41
N ALA A 13 16.16 -2.49 38.37
CA ALA A 13 15.74 -1.30 37.65
C ALA A 13 15.78 -1.65 36.17
N LEU A 14 14.60 -1.82 35.56
CA LEU A 14 14.41 -1.75 34.13
C LEU A 14 14.89 -0.34 33.70
N SER A 15 16.14 -0.25 33.23
CA SER A 15 16.62 0.92 32.54
C SER A 15 15.81 0.99 31.22
N VAL A 16 14.79 1.84 31.18
CA VAL A 16 14.34 2.43 29.93
C VAL A 16 15.55 3.17 29.39
N ALA A 17 16.29 2.54 28.50
CA ALA A 17 17.37 3.19 27.78
C ALA A 17 16.74 4.37 27.05
N CYS A 18 17.04 5.58 27.46
CA CYS A 18 16.82 6.77 26.67
C CYS A 18 17.67 6.57 25.42
N GLU A 19 17.05 6.10 24.34
CA GLU A 19 17.73 5.93 23.06
C GLU A 19 18.27 7.30 22.64
N SER A 20 19.57 7.37 22.43
CA SER A 20 20.26 8.59 22.00
C SER A 20 19.68 9.03 20.64
N PRO A 21 19.56 10.35 20.38
CA PRO A 21 19.16 10.85 19.08
C PRO A 21 20.05 10.27 17.98
N PRO A 22 19.55 10.14 16.73
CA PRO A 22 20.33 9.58 15.64
C PRO A 22 21.64 10.36 15.44
N GLU A 23 22.73 9.65 15.16
CA GLU A 23 24.06 10.23 14.92
C GLU A 23 24.07 11.23 13.75
N LYS A 24 23.17 11.03 12.76
CA LYS A 24 22.93 11.94 11.66
C LYS A 24 21.66 12.76 11.91
N SER A 25 21.76 14.06 11.75
CA SER A 25 20.64 14.99 11.87
C SER A 25 20.05 15.39 10.51
N GLU A 26 20.68 14.99 9.40
CA GLU A 26 20.34 15.40 8.03
C GLU A 26 20.10 14.18 7.12
N PHE A 27 19.04 14.25 6.32
CA PHE A 27 18.74 13.24 5.29
C PHE A 27 19.72 13.33 4.11
N PRO A 28 20.03 12.20 3.44
CA PRO A 28 20.87 12.17 2.23
C PRO A 28 20.38 13.17 1.17
N LYS A 29 21.28 13.75 0.38
CA LYS A 29 20.94 14.78 -0.64
C LYS A 29 19.94 14.31 -1.69
N ASP A 30 20.00 13.04 -2.05
CA ASP A 30 19.14 12.36 -3.02
C ASP A 30 17.88 11.72 -2.40
N PHE A 31 17.70 11.85 -1.08
CA PHE A 31 16.53 11.31 -0.39
C PHE A 31 15.24 11.94 -0.93
N ARG A 32 14.25 11.12 -1.21
CA ARG A 32 12.97 11.54 -1.76
C ARG A 32 11.97 11.89 -0.67
N PHE A 33 11.54 13.13 -0.64
CA PHE A 33 10.40 13.56 0.15
C PHE A 33 9.17 13.60 -0.74
N GLY A 34 8.12 12.88 -0.38
CA GLY A 34 6.94 12.74 -1.18
C GLY A 34 5.66 12.60 -0.38
N THR A 35 4.56 12.65 -1.10
CA THR A 35 3.25 12.22 -0.65
C THR A 35 2.73 11.13 -1.56
N ALA A 36 1.75 10.36 -1.10
CA ALA A 36 1.13 9.31 -1.89
C ALA A 36 -0.37 9.61 -2.11
N ILE A 37 -0.88 9.16 -3.25
CA ILE A 37 -2.31 9.13 -3.60
C ILE A 37 -2.62 7.85 -4.39
N ALA A 38 -3.88 7.45 -4.46
CA ALA A 38 -4.35 6.38 -5.32
C ALA A 38 -5.53 6.85 -6.18
N GLY A 39 -5.59 6.40 -7.43
CA GLY A 39 -6.54 6.90 -8.41
C GLY A 39 -7.99 6.73 -8.00
N PHE A 40 -8.42 5.50 -7.62
CA PHE A 40 -9.78 5.28 -7.13
C PHE A 40 -10.15 6.21 -5.97
N GLN A 41 -9.23 6.44 -5.05
CA GLN A 41 -9.49 7.22 -3.85
C GLN A 41 -9.51 8.74 -4.11
N THR A 42 -8.86 9.22 -5.18
CA THR A 42 -8.63 10.65 -5.36
C THR A 42 -9.18 11.24 -6.66
N GLU A 43 -9.28 10.48 -7.75
CA GLU A 43 -9.63 11.03 -9.04
C GLU A 43 -11.07 11.52 -9.12
N MET A 44 -12.01 10.81 -8.50
CA MET A 44 -13.45 11.08 -8.57
C MET A 44 -13.86 12.30 -7.73
N GLY A 45 -15.06 12.84 -8.04
CA GLY A 45 -15.59 14.00 -7.33
C GLY A 45 -15.24 15.35 -7.97
N CYS A 46 -15.07 15.39 -9.27
CA CYS A 46 -14.72 16.60 -10.02
C CYS A 46 -15.73 17.73 -9.82
N PRO A 47 -15.28 18.99 -9.59
CA PRO A 47 -16.14 20.16 -9.43
C PRO A 47 -16.96 20.53 -10.66
N SER A 48 -16.39 20.44 -11.87
CA SER A 48 -16.99 20.94 -13.10
C SER A 48 -16.98 19.94 -14.26
N VAL A 49 -16.06 18.98 -14.27
CA VAL A 49 -16.01 17.94 -15.29
C VAL A 49 -17.22 17.01 -15.16
N PRO A 50 -17.91 16.68 -16.28
CA PRO A 50 -19.06 15.78 -16.26
C PRO A 50 -18.74 14.44 -15.58
N LYS A 51 -19.71 13.94 -14.81
CA LYS A 51 -19.57 12.66 -14.07
C LYS A 51 -19.08 11.51 -14.95
N ALA A 52 -19.57 11.39 -16.17
CA ALA A 52 -19.20 10.34 -17.12
C ALA A 52 -17.73 10.39 -17.58
N GLU A 53 -17.07 11.53 -17.43
CA GLU A 53 -15.65 11.69 -17.74
C GLU A 53 -14.78 11.54 -16.47
N CYS A 54 -15.28 12.07 -15.34
CA CYS A 54 -14.59 12.07 -14.06
C CYS A 54 -14.56 10.68 -13.42
N GLU A 55 -15.69 9.97 -13.42
CA GLU A 55 -15.81 8.64 -12.84
C GLU A 55 -15.51 7.55 -13.89
N TYR A 56 -15.15 6.36 -13.43
CA TYR A 56 -14.89 5.18 -14.26
C TYR A 56 -15.40 3.91 -13.57
N ALA A 57 -15.61 2.87 -14.35
CA ALA A 57 -16.09 1.59 -13.85
C ALA A 57 -14.93 0.75 -13.31
N SER A 58 -15.03 0.31 -12.08
CA SER A 58 -14.17 -0.68 -11.45
C SER A 58 -14.99 -1.55 -10.50
N ASP A 59 -14.44 -2.67 -10.08
CA ASP A 59 -15.02 -3.53 -9.06
C ASP A 59 -15.28 -2.77 -7.75
N TRP A 60 -14.35 -1.89 -7.35
CA TRP A 60 -14.52 -1.04 -6.18
C TRP A 60 -15.63 0.00 -6.35
N ALA A 61 -15.73 0.65 -7.52
CA ALA A 61 -16.81 1.59 -7.80
C ALA A 61 -18.18 0.89 -7.72
N GLU A 62 -18.27 -0.33 -8.27
CA GLU A 62 -19.48 -1.16 -8.13
C GLU A 62 -19.72 -1.54 -6.67
N TYR A 63 -18.71 -2.01 -5.96
CA TYR A 63 -18.79 -2.49 -4.59
C TYR A 63 -19.34 -1.44 -3.62
N VAL A 64 -18.82 -0.21 -3.64
CA VAL A 64 -19.22 0.84 -2.71
C VAL A 64 -20.54 1.53 -3.07
N THR A 65 -20.95 1.46 -4.34
CA THR A 65 -22.18 2.13 -4.81
C THR A 65 -23.39 1.21 -4.89
N ARG A 66 -23.19 -0.11 -4.84
CA ARG A 66 -24.26 -1.08 -5.03
C ARG A 66 -25.21 -1.14 -3.82
N PRO A 67 -26.52 -0.88 -4.01
CA PRO A 67 -27.47 -0.82 -2.90
C PRO A 67 -27.55 -2.11 -2.09
N GLU A 68 -27.46 -3.27 -2.76
CA GLU A 68 -27.55 -4.59 -2.12
C GLU A 68 -26.37 -4.86 -1.19
N LEU A 69 -25.17 -4.39 -1.52
CA LEU A 69 -23.98 -4.50 -0.66
C LEU A 69 -24.04 -3.50 0.49
N ARG A 70 -24.48 -2.26 0.20
CA ARG A 70 -24.63 -1.22 1.24
C ARG A 70 -25.65 -1.58 2.31
N ALA A 71 -26.66 -2.37 1.97
CA ALA A 71 -27.69 -2.84 2.90
C ALA A 71 -27.23 -4.04 3.75
N LYS A 72 -26.07 -4.67 3.44
CA LYS A 72 -25.61 -5.87 4.16
C LYS A 72 -24.90 -5.49 5.47
N PRO A 73 -25.39 -5.97 6.61
CA PRO A 73 -24.63 -5.89 7.87
C PRO A 73 -23.26 -6.56 7.72
N GLY A 74 -22.24 -5.96 8.31
CA GLY A 74 -20.87 -6.53 8.34
C GLY A 74 -19.97 -6.11 7.18
N LEU A 75 -20.48 -5.47 6.12
CA LEU A 75 -19.64 -4.90 5.07
C LEU A 75 -19.18 -3.47 5.38
N TYR A 76 -19.86 -2.77 6.30
CA TYR A 76 -19.48 -1.45 6.81
C TYR A 76 -19.26 -0.38 5.72
N LEU A 77 -20.03 -0.41 4.64
CA LEU A 77 -19.91 0.57 3.57
C LEU A 77 -20.50 1.93 3.97
N SER A 78 -19.75 3.03 3.78
CA SER A 78 -20.15 4.39 4.20
C SER A 78 -21.44 4.86 3.56
N GLY A 79 -21.66 4.46 2.31
CA GLY A 79 -22.75 4.95 1.49
C GLY A 79 -22.49 6.28 0.81
N ASP A 80 -21.31 6.86 0.96
CA ASP A 80 -20.92 8.07 0.25
C ASP A 80 -20.95 7.84 -1.27
N PRO A 81 -21.47 8.79 -2.06
CA PRO A 81 -21.37 8.71 -3.52
C PRO A 81 -19.93 8.96 -3.97
N LEU A 82 -19.54 8.44 -5.13
CA LEU A 82 -18.20 8.68 -5.70
C LEU A 82 -17.90 10.17 -5.92
N SER A 83 -18.95 10.98 -6.20
CA SER A 83 -18.86 12.44 -6.31
C SER A 83 -18.44 13.16 -5.01
N ALA A 84 -18.45 12.45 -3.86
CA ALA A 84 -17.91 12.97 -2.62
C ALA A 84 -16.37 13.05 -2.62
N GLY A 85 -15.70 12.31 -3.51
CA GLY A 85 -14.25 12.28 -3.66
C GLY A 85 -13.62 13.66 -3.91
N PRO A 86 -12.27 13.74 -3.86
CA PRO A 86 -11.55 15.02 -3.89
C PRO A 86 -11.37 15.63 -5.29
N GLY A 87 -11.63 14.88 -6.39
CA GLY A 87 -11.62 15.44 -7.74
C GLY A 87 -10.25 15.64 -8.37
N PHE A 88 -9.26 14.84 -8.01
CA PHE A 88 -7.90 14.95 -8.57
C PHE A 88 -7.88 14.89 -10.10
N PHE A 89 -8.80 14.15 -10.73
CA PHE A 89 -8.90 14.10 -12.20
C PHE A 89 -8.99 15.49 -12.85
N GLU A 90 -9.64 16.43 -12.19
CA GLU A 90 -9.76 17.83 -12.63
C GLU A 90 -8.73 18.74 -11.96
N LEU A 91 -8.49 18.54 -10.65
CA LEU A 91 -7.72 19.46 -9.81
C LEU A 91 -6.23 19.11 -9.69
N TYR A 92 -5.73 18.11 -10.45
CA TYR A 92 -4.33 17.68 -10.41
C TYR A 92 -3.30 18.83 -10.55
N PRO A 93 -3.52 19.90 -11.36
CA PRO A 93 -2.53 20.97 -11.45
C PRO A 93 -2.36 21.72 -10.13
N GLN A 94 -3.48 21.98 -9.42
CA GLN A 94 -3.46 22.59 -8.10
C GLN A 94 -2.81 21.68 -7.07
N ASP A 95 -3.15 20.39 -7.06
CA ASP A 95 -2.66 19.42 -6.07
C ASP A 95 -1.16 19.18 -6.22
N ILE A 96 -0.66 19.07 -7.47
CA ILE A 96 0.76 18.94 -7.77
C ILE A 96 1.51 20.23 -7.39
N ALA A 97 0.92 21.41 -7.63
CA ALA A 97 1.52 22.67 -7.20
C ALA A 97 1.62 22.77 -5.67
N LEU A 98 0.61 22.32 -4.91
CA LEU A 98 0.67 22.25 -3.44
C LEU A 98 1.80 21.31 -2.98
N ALA A 99 1.91 20.14 -3.61
CA ALA A 99 2.96 19.16 -3.30
C ALA A 99 4.36 19.75 -3.54
N ALA A 100 4.58 20.43 -4.67
CA ALA A 100 5.87 21.01 -5.02
C ALA A 100 6.23 22.24 -4.18
N GLN A 101 5.30 23.19 -4.11
CA GLN A 101 5.61 24.55 -3.66
C GLN A 101 5.39 24.74 -2.15
N GLN A 102 4.46 24.00 -1.55
CA GLN A 102 4.17 24.11 -0.13
C GLN A 102 4.78 22.96 0.67
N LEU A 103 4.77 21.73 0.15
CA LEU A 103 5.37 20.56 0.84
C LEU A 103 6.83 20.33 0.45
N HIS A 104 7.35 21.01 -0.56
CA HIS A 104 8.70 20.77 -1.11
C HIS A 104 8.94 19.32 -1.52
N ASN A 105 7.91 18.65 -2.01
CA ASN A 105 8.03 17.30 -2.55
C ASN A 105 8.93 17.28 -3.79
N ASN A 106 9.83 16.32 -3.84
CA ASN A 106 10.59 15.96 -5.05
C ASN A 106 10.16 14.60 -5.63
N SER A 107 9.16 13.95 -5.00
CA SER A 107 8.53 12.73 -5.49
C SER A 107 7.02 12.74 -5.18
N LEU A 108 6.23 12.10 -6.05
CA LEU A 108 4.82 11.80 -5.78
C LEU A 108 4.54 10.35 -6.18
N ARG A 109 3.96 9.58 -5.25
CA ARG A 109 3.45 8.26 -5.58
C ARG A 109 1.98 8.36 -5.97
N LEU A 110 1.61 7.72 -7.10
CA LEU A 110 0.23 7.66 -7.59
C LEU A 110 -0.03 6.32 -8.27
N SER A 111 -1.30 6.00 -8.56
CA SER A 111 -1.66 4.84 -9.37
C SER A 111 -2.23 5.24 -10.72
N ILE A 112 -2.09 4.35 -11.71
CA ILE A 112 -2.83 4.42 -12.98
C ILE A 112 -3.98 3.41 -12.89
N GLU A 113 -5.23 3.89 -13.08
CA GLU A 113 -6.40 3.06 -12.90
C GLU A 113 -6.66 2.19 -14.13
N TRP A 114 -6.51 0.87 -13.95
CA TRP A 114 -6.66 -0.12 -15.03
C TRP A 114 -8.03 -0.04 -15.70
N GLY A 115 -9.12 0.06 -14.91
CA GLY A 115 -10.48 0.21 -15.43
C GLY A 115 -10.70 1.51 -16.21
N ARG A 116 -9.96 2.58 -15.92
CA ARG A 116 -10.00 3.83 -16.68
C ARG A 116 -9.26 3.71 -18.02
N VAL A 117 -8.09 3.04 -18.01
CA VAL A 117 -7.28 2.84 -19.23
C VAL A 117 -7.95 1.82 -20.17
N PHE A 118 -8.43 0.70 -19.62
CA PHE A 118 -9.12 -0.36 -20.37
C PHE A 118 -10.51 -0.62 -19.80
N PRO A 119 -11.51 0.17 -20.17
CA PRO A 119 -12.89 0.00 -19.70
C PRO A 119 -13.56 -1.26 -20.26
N THR A 120 -13.01 -1.86 -21.31
CA THR A 120 -13.48 -3.09 -21.94
C THR A 120 -12.40 -4.18 -21.90
N ALA A 121 -12.85 -5.44 -21.96
CA ALA A 121 -11.97 -6.59 -21.89
C ALA A 121 -10.89 -6.57 -23.00
N THR A 122 -9.66 -6.89 -22.61
CA THR A 122 -8.51 -7.00 -23.51
C THR A 122 -8.15 -8.45 -23.84
N ASP A 123 -8.98 -9.42 -23.39
CA ASP A 123 -8.76 -10.83 -23.70
C ASP A 123 -8.61 -11.05 -25.22
N GLY A 124 -7.59 -11.82 -25.62
CA GLY A 124 -7.31 -12.11 -27.03
C GLY A 124 -6.57 -11.01 -27.80
N ILE A 125 -6.39 -9.81 -27.24
CA ILE A 125 -5.57 -8.75 -27.84
C ILE A 125 -4.13 -8.94 -27.35
N ASN A 126 -3.22 -9.36 -28.24
CA ASN A 126 -1.82 -9.60 -27.91
C ASN A 126 -0.87 -8.59 -28.56
N ASP A 127 -1.33 -7.86 -29.57
CA ASP A 127 -0.57 -6.84 -30.25
C ASP A 127 -0.65 -5.50 -29.52
N MET A 128 0.50 -4.82 -29.31
CA MET A 128 0.56 -3.58 -28.53
C MET A 128 -0.11 -2.39 -29.24
N ASP A 129 -0.10 -2.36 -30.57
CA ASP A 129 -0.74 -1.28 -31.31
C ASP A 129 -2.29 -1.47 -31.29
N ALA A 130 -2.76 -2.72 -31.33
CA ALA A 130 -4.16 -3.04 -31.10
C ALA A 130 -4.62 -2.72 -29.67
N LEU A 131 -3.75 -2.96 -28.65
CA LEU A 131 -4.02 -2.53 -27.28
C LEU A 131 -4.13 -1.01 -27.17
N LYS A 132 -3.24 -0.27 -27.85
CA LYS A 132 -3.29 1.20 -27.88
C LYS A 132 -4.59 1.71 -28.52
N GLN A 133 -5.13 1.01 -29.52
CA GLN A 133 -6.43 1.34 -30.10
C GLN A 133 -7.60 1.02 -29.16
N ALA A 134 -7.49 -0.03 -28.35
CA ALA A 134 -8.50 -0.44 -27.36
C ALA A 134 -8.45 0.45 -26.09
N ALA A 135 -7.32 1.09 -25.81
CA ALA A 135 -7.17 1.95 -24.64
C ALA A 135 -8.00 3.24 -24.79
N SER A 136 -8.51 3.71 -23.64
CA SER A 136 -9.23 4.98 -23.53
C SER A 136 -8.31 6.16 -23.83
N LYS A 137 -8.47 6.80 -24.98
CA LYS A 137 -7.69 7.98 -25.36
C LYS A 137 -7.80 9.13 -24.33
N PRO A 138 -8.98 9.44 -23.76
CA PRO A 138 -9.10 10.43 -22.69
C PRO A 138 -8.29 10.07 -21.44
N ALA A 139 -8.26 8.77 -21.07
CA ALA A 139 -7.48 8.30 -19.94
C ALA A 139 -5.98 8.45 -20.16
N LEU A 140 -5.47 8.02 -21.32
CA LEU A 140 -4.05 8.20 -21.65
C LEU A 140 -3.67 9.69 -21.67
N ALA A 141 -4.48 10.53 -22.28
CA ALA A 141 -4.25 11.97 -22.31
C ALA A 141 -4.28 12.61 -20.90
N PHE A 142 -5.11 12.11 -19.99
CA PHE A 142 -5.13 12.55 -18.60
C PHE A 142 -3.81 12.22 -17.89
N TYR A 143 -3.33 10.99 -17.93
CA TYR A 143 -2.09 10.59 -17.26
C TYR A 143 -0.87 11.29 -17.86
N HIS A 144 -0.78 11.47 -19.19
CA HIS A 144 0.27 12.28 -19.80
C HIS A 144 0.28 13.73 -19.29
N ARG A 145 -0.90 14.35 -19.10
CA ARG A 145 -0.98 15.69 -18.51
C ARG A 145 -0.52 15.72 -17.06
N VAL A 146 -0.87 14.70 -16.27
CA VAL A 146 -0.41 14.55 -14.87
C VAL A 146 1.12 14.44 -14.83
N PHE A 147 1.72 13.57 -15.63
CA PHE A 147 3.18 13.41 -15.68
C PHE A 147 3.88 14.66 -16.20
N SER A 148 3.32 15.32 -17.20
CA SER A 148 3.84 16.61 -17.70
C SER A 148 3.84 17.69 -16.61
N GLU A 149 2.77 17.78 -15.78
CA GLU A 149 2.72 18.74 -14.67
C GLU A 149 3.72 18.36 -13.57
N LEU A 150 3.86 17.07 -13.23
CA LEU A 150 4.88 16.60 -12.28
C LEU A 150 6.30 17.00 -12.75
N LYS A 151 6.62 16.73 -14.02
CA LYS A 151 7.91 17.10 -14.60
C LYS A 151 8.15 18.61 -14.56
N LYS A 152 7.14 19.42 -14.88
CA LYS A 152 7.21 20.89 -14.82
C LYS A 152 7.49 21.38 -13.41
N GLN A 153 6.98 20.72 -12.38
CA GLN A 153 7.19 21.05 -10.97
C GLN A 153 8.45 20.37 -10.37
N GLY A 154 9.20 19.61 -11.14
CA GLY A 154 10.41 18.91 -10.69
C GLY A 154 10.15 17.73 -9.76
N ILE A 155 8.94 17.13 -9.83
CA ILE A 155 8.54 15.98 -9.02
C ILE A 155 8.72 14.70 -9.83
N LYS A 156 9.47 13.72 -9.31
CA LYS A 156 9.61 12.38 -9.90
C LYS A 156 8.41 11.51 -9.53
N PRO A 157 7.70 10.89 -10.49
CA PRO A 157 6.63 9.95 -10.19
C PRO A 157 7.17 8.59 -9.72
N LEU A 158 6.46 7.96 -8.75
CA LEU A 158 6.49 6.54 -8.48
C LEU A 158 5.09 6.00 -8.77
N VAL A 159 4.97 5.12 -9.76
CA VAL A 159 3.66 4.71 -10.29
C VAL A 159 3.32 3.30 -9.87
N THR A 160 2.17 3.15 -9.20
CA THR A 160 1.58 1.84 -8.87
C THR A 160 0.63 1.40 -9.98
N LEU A 161 0.82 0.19 -10.51
CA LEU A 161 0.00 -0.35 -11.60
C LEU A 161 -1.40 -0.77 -11.11
N ILE A 162 -1.44 -1.50 -10.00
CA ILE A 162 -2.69 -2.03 -9.43
C ILE A 162 -2.75 -1.61 -7.95
N HIS A 163 -3.57 -0.60 -7.68
CA HIS A 163 -3.87 -0.16 -6.31
C HIS A 163 -5.28 -0.66 -5.94
N TYR A 164 -5.40 -1.98 -5.74
CA TYR A 164 -6.58 -2.80 -5.43
C TYR A 164 -7.61 -2.90 -6.57
N ALA A 165 -8.08 -1.75 -7.08
CA ALA A 165 -9.19 -1.71 -8.02
C ALA A 165 -8.88 -2.46 -9.33
N LEU A 166 -9.79 -3.34 -9.72
CA LEU A 166 -9.74 -4.09 -10.96
C LEU A 166 -10.86 -3.64 -11.91
N PRO A 167 -10.66 -3.74 -13.24
CA PRO A 167 -11.75 -3.57 -14.20
C PRO A 167 -12.90 -4.56 -13.94
N THR A 168 -14.14 -4.14 -14.13
CA THR A 168 -15.32 -5.00 -13.94
C THR A 168 -15.36 -6.22 -14.86
N TRP A 169 -14.67 -6.16 -16.00
CA TRP A 169 -14.54 -7.31 -16.90
C TRP A 169 -13.55 -8.37 -16.38
N LEU A 170 -12.69 -8.04 -15.38
CA LEU A 170 -11.83 -9.00 -14.66
C LEU A 170 -12.46 -9.47 -13.37
N HIS A 171 -13.13 -8.58 -12.61
CA HIS A 171 -13.68 -8.91 -11.30
C HIS A 171 -15.10 -8.37 -11.15
N ASP A 172 -16.05 -9.29 -10.92
CA ASP A 172 -17.44 -9.01 -10.57
C ASP A 172 -17.55 -9.01 -9.02
N ALA A 173 -17.40 -7.84 -8.43
CA ALA A 173 -17.39 -7.70 -6.98
C ALA A 173 -18.67 -8.23 -6.31
N TYR A 174 -19.83 -7.97 -6.90
CA TYR A 174 -21.12 -8.42 -6.36
C TYR A 174 -21.38 -9.89 -6.61
N GLY A 175 -21.20 -10.35 -7.85
CA GLY A 175 -21.40 -11.75 -8.20
C GLY A 175 -20.55 -12.69 -7.37
N CYS A 176 -19.26 -12.34 -7.18
CA CYS A 176 -18.32 -13.13 -6.36
C CYS A 176 -18.63 -13.05 -4.85
N HIS A 177 -19.17 -11.92 -4.37
CA HIS A 177 -19.67 -11.83 -3.00
C HIS A 177 -20.84 -12.77 -2.73
N VAL A 178 -21.77 -12.91 -3.70
CA VAL A 178 -22.97 -13.74 -3.55
C VAL A 178 -22.68 -15.22 -3.77
N ASP A 179 -21.87 -15.54 -4.78
CA ASP A 179 -21.49 -16.91 -5.15
C ASP A 179 -20.04 -16.94 -5.67
N LEU A 180 -19.09 -17.12 -4.75
CA LEU A 180 -17.68 -17.14 -5.06
C LEU A 180 -17.31 -18.24 -6.07
N ALA A 181 -17.98 -19.38 -6.03
CA ALA A 181 -17.69 -20.52 -6.89
C ALA A 181 -18.25 -20.31 -8.30
N GLY A 182 -19.45 -19.72 -8.40
CA GLY A 182 -20.20 -19.56 -9.67
C GLY A 182 -19.98 -18.23 -10.37
N CYS A 183 -19.30 -17.25 -9.76
CA CYS A 183 -19.07 -15.96 -10.42
C CYS A 183 -18.16 -16.10 -11.64
N LYS A 184 -18.44 -15.31 -12.71
CA LYS A 184 -17.77 -15.45 -14.00
C LYS A 184 -16.43 -14.70 -14.06
N ASN A 185 -16.41 -13.47 -13.60
CA ASN A 185 -15.21 -12.63 -13.55
C ASN A 185 -14.64 -12.70 -12.14
N ARG A 186 -13.74 -13.66 -11.91
CA ARG A 186 -13.28 -14.06 -10.56
C ARG A 186 -12.06 -13.30 -10.06
N GLY A 187 -11.59 -12.32 -10.82
CA GLY A 187 -10.41 -11.52 -10.44
C GLY A 187 -9.20 -12.40 -10.18
N TRP A 188 -8.60 -12.24 -9.00
CA TRP A 188 -7.41 -12.99 -8.59
C TRP A 188 -7.59 -14.53 -8.50
N LEU A 189 -8.83 -15.02 -8.43
CA LEU A 189 -9.12 -16.46 -8.45
C LEU A 189 -9.05 -17.08 -9.84
N ASP A 190 -9.07 -16.30 -10.92
CA ASP A 190 -8.76 -16.77 -12.26
C ASP A 190 -7.27 -16.50 -12.58
N ARG A 191 -6.40 -17.30 -11.95
CA ARG A 191 -4.95 -17.12 -11.99
C ARG A 191 -4.40 -16.98 -13.41
N ALA A 192 -4.80 -17.87 -14.31
CA ALA A 192 -4.28 -17.86 -15.67
C ALA A 192 -4.63 -16.58 -16.43
N ARG A 193 -5.84 -16.07 -16.22
CA ARG A 193 -6.32 -14.86 -16.86
C ARG A 193 -5.70 -13.62 -16.25
N ILE A 194 -5.75 -13.47 -14.90
CA ILE A 194 -5.26 -12.26 -14.24
C ILE A 194 -3.76 -12.08 -14.41
N VAL A 195 -2.96 -13.14 -14.33
CA VAL A 195 -1.51 -13.10 -14.55
C VAL A 195 -1.18 -12.68 -15.98
N ARG A 196 -1.88 -13.22 -16.98
CA ARG A 196 -1.68 -12.84 -18.39
C ARG A 196 -2.08 -11.40 -18.64
N GLU A 197 -3.28 -10.99 -18.18
CA GLU A 197 -3.80 -9.66 -18.45
C GLU A 197 -3.04 -8.57 -17.69
N SER A 198 -2.60 -8.83 -16.44
CA SER A 198 -1.77 -7.89 -15.67
C SER A 198 -0.37 -7.69 -16.27
N ALA A 199 0.26 -8.76 -16.74
CA ALA A 199 1.54 -8.67 -17.44
C ALA A 199 1.42 -7.86 -18.74
N LYS A 200 0.34 -8.07 -19.49
CA LYS A 200 0.03 -7.31 -20.71
C LYS A 200 -0.24 -5.84 -20.41
N TYR A 201 -1.00 -5.55 -19.35
CA TYR A 201 -1.23 -4.18 -18.87
C TYR A 201 0.08 -3.51 -18.47
N ALA A 202 0.95 -4.19 -17.72
CA ALA A 202 2.26 -3.70 -17.34
C ALA A 202 3.14 -3.38 -18.55
N ALA A 203 3.21 -4.27 -19.55
CA ALA A 203 3.95 -4.03 -20.80
C ALA A 203 3.40 -2.81 -21.55
N PHE A 204 2.07 -2.66 -21.59
CA PHE A 204 1.44 -1.52 -22.24
C PHE A 204 1.81 -0.21 -21.55
N LEU A 205 1.72 -0.15 -20.20
CA LEU A 205 2.08 1.05 -19.44
C LEU A 205 3.55 1.41 -19.58
N GLY A 206 4.46 0.43 -19.52
CA GLY A 206 5.90 0.64 -19.73
C GLY A 206 6.21 1.20 -21.12
N ARG A 207 5.50 0.73 -22.16
CA ARG A 207 5.66 1.27 -23.52
C ARG A 207 5.07 2.67 -23.68
N GLU A 208 3.92 2.96 -23.06
CA GLU A 208 3.20 4.22 -23.22
C GLU A 208 3.83 5.33 -22.39
N PHE A 209 4.20 5.06 -21.13
CA PHE A 209 4.62 6.08 -20.17
C PHE A 209 6.10 5.98 -19.73
N GLY A 210 6.88 5.03 -20.28
CA GLY A 210 8.28 4.86 -19.89
C GLY A 210 9.17 6.10 -20.11
N GLY A 211 8.80 7.00 -21.04
CA GLY A 211 9.47 8.30 -21.19
C GLY A 211 9.11 9.34 -20.10
N GLU A 212 8.26 8.99 -19.16
CA GLU A 212 7.75 9.87 -18.10
C GLU A 212 7.94 9.27 -16.70
N VAL A 213 8.17 7.95 -16.60
CA VAL A 213 8.23 7.18 -15.35
C VAL A 213 9.40 6.21 -15.36
N ASP A 214 10.27 6.27 -14.34
CA ASP A 214 11.37 5.32 -14.12
C ASP A 214 11.08 4.31 -13.00
N ASP A 215 10.23 4.68 -12.02
CA ASP A 215 9.92 3.87 -10.84
C ASP A 215 8.48 3.33 -10.91
N TRP A 216 8.38 2.00 -11.01
CA TRP A 216 7.11 1.29 -11.10
C TRP A 216 6.90 0.37 -9.90
N ALA A 217 5.71 0.36 -9.34
CA ALA A 217 5.29 -0.64 -8.37
C ALA A 217 4.14 -1.47 -8.96
N THR A 218 4.25 -2.77 -8.92
CA THR A 218 3.27 -3.67 -9.56
C THR A 218 1.93 -3.70 -8.83
N LEU A 219 1.98 -3.96 -7.51
CA LEU A 219 0.83 -4.15 -6.63
C LEU A 219 0.95 -3.25 -5.41
N ASN A 220 -0.20 -2.85 -4.87
CA ASN A 220 -0.32 -2.27 -3.54
C ASN A 220 -0.87 -3.31 -2.57
N GLU A 221 -0.13 -3.59 -1.49
CA GLU A 221 -0.52 -4.39 -0.33
C GLU A 221 -1.21 -5.72 -0.65
N PRO A 222 -0.60 -6.59 -1.45
CA PRO A 222 -1.25 -7.81 -1.96
C PRO A 222 -1.83 -8.68 -0.84
N PHE A 223 -1.16 -8.81 0.30
CA PHE A 223 -1.62 -9.69 1.37
C PHE A 223 -2.65 -9.03 2.30
N THR A 224 -2.35 -7.86 2.85
CA THR A 224 -3.13 -7.29 3.96
C THR A 224 -4.52 -6.87 3.53
N ALA A 225 -4.63 -6.09 2.46
CA ALA A 225 -5.92 -5.60 2.00
C ALA A 225 -6.65 -6.64 1.15
N VAL A 226 -6.00 -7.18 0.11
CA VAL A 226 -6.69 -8.05 -0.85
C VAL A 226 -7.06 -9.39 -0.22
N ILE A 227 -6.14 -10.04 0.49
CA ILE A 227 -6.37 -11.39 1.01
C ILE A 227 -7.11 -11.37 2.34
N LEU A 228 -6.61 -10.64 3.35
CA LEU A 228 -7.25 -10.68 4.66
C LEU A 228 -8.65 -10.07 4.63
N ALA A 229 -8.80 -8.85 4.11
CA ALA A 229 -10.08 -8.16 4.11
C ALA A 229 -11.04 -8.62 3.00
N GLY A 230 -10.53 -9.30 1.97
CA GLY A 230 -11.33 -9.83 0.86
C GLY A 230 -11.82 -11.26 1.06
N TYR A 231 -11.00 -12.13 1.69
CA TYR A 231 -11.26 -13.56 1.70
C TYR A 231 -11.24 -14.22 3.09
N VAL A 232 -10.73 -13.55 4.11
CA VAL A 232 -10.60 -14.15 5.45
C VAL A 232 -11.43 -13.42 6.49
N PHE A 233 -11.17 -12.12 6.69
CA PHE A 233 -11.80 -11.32 7.73
C PHE A 233 -12.13 -9.91 7.25
N PRO A 234 -13.23 -9.71 6.51
CA PRO A 234 -13.79 -8.35 6.37
C PRO A 234 -14.19 -7.81 7.75
N THR A 235 -13.72 -6.60 8.07
CA THR A 235 -13.99 -5.91 9.35
C THR A 235 -14.47 -4.50 9.10
N GLU A 236 -14.93 -3.82 10.17
CA GLU A 236 -15.28 -2.40 10.09
C GLU A 236 -14.08 -1.54 9.64
N GLN A 237 -12.88 -1.88 10.10
CA GLN A 237 -11.66 -1.16 9.70
C GLN A 237 -11.32 -1.36 8.22
N ARG A 238 -11.60 -2.55 7.70
CA ARG A 238 -11.33 -2.85 6.30
C ARG A 238 -12.23 -3.96 5.78
N THR A 239 -12.88 -3.68 4.66
CA THR A 239 -13.52 -4.68 3.81
C THR A 239 -13.07 -4.46 2.37
N GLN A 240 -12.89 -5.52 1.61
CA GLN A 240 -12.38 -5.55 0.24
C GLN A 240 -13.24 -6.49 -0.61
N PRO A 241 -13.58 -6.15 -1.86
CA PRO A 241 -14.24 -7.12 -2.74
C PRO A 241 -13.44 -8.43 -2.87
N PRO A 242 -14.08 -9.61 -2.83
CA PRO A 242 -15.51 -9.87 -2.73
C PRO A 242 -16.06 -9.91 -1.30
N ALA A 243 -15.24 -9.70 -0.27
CA ALA A 243 -15.63 -9.69 1.15
C ALA A 243 -16.35 -10.97 1.60
N VAL A 244 -15.74 -12.09 1.33
CA VAL A 244 -16.14 -13.42 1.84
C VAL A 244 -15.37 -13.75 3.13
N VAL A 245 -15.85 -14.74 3.90
CA VAL A 245 -15.36 -15.00 5.25
C VAL A 245 -14.77 -16.40 5.35
N LEU A 246 -13.54 -16.52 5.93
CA LEU A 246 -12.85 -17.78 6.21
C LEU A 246 -12.63 -18.68 4.97
N GLU A 247 -12.51 -18.08 3.79
CA GLU A 247 -12.24 -18.77 2.53
C GLU A 247 -10.73 -19.03 2.36
N ALA A 248 -10.17 -19.91 3.20
CA ALA A 248 -8.72 -20.15 3.30
C ALA A 248 -8.08 -20.61 1.97
N GLU A 249 -8.74 -21.50 1.24
CA GLU A 249 -8.23 -21.99 -0.06
C GLU A 249 -8.30 -20.89 -1.13
N ALA A 250 -9.33 -20.07 -1.12
CA ALA A 250 -9.41 -18.91 -2.00
C ALA A 250 -8.33 -17.88 -1.64
N ALA A 251 -8.12 -17.60 -0.36
CA ALA A 251 -7.06 -16.71 0.13
C ALA A 251 -5.68 -17.17 -0.34
N ARG A 252 -5.37 -18.46 -0.21
CA ARG A 252 -4.12 -19.07 -0.69
C ARG A 252 -4.00 -18.95 -2.22
N ALA A 253 -5.06 -19.29 -2.97
CA ALA A 253 -5.06 -19.18 -4.42
C ALA A 253 -4.82 -17.75 -4.91
N VAL A 254 -5.40 -16.76 -4.24
CA VAL A 254 -5.20 -15.33 -4.54
C VAL A 254 -3.75 -14.93 -4.29
N LEU A 255 -3.16 -15.31 -3.15
CA LEU A 255 -1.75 -15.01 -2.85
C LEU A 255 -0.81 -15.56 -3.93
N LEU A 256 -1.02 -16.80 -4.35
CA LEU A 256 -0.21 -17.43 -5.41
C LEU A 256 -0.40 -16.72 -6.77
N SER A 257 -1.61 -16.24 -7.05
CA SER A 257 -1.89 -15.44 -8.25
C SER A 257 -1.18 -14.08 -8.22
N GLU A 258 -1.17 -13.40 -7.08
CA GLU A 258 -0.51 -12.11 -6.92
C GLU A 258 1.01 -12.22 -6.98
N ILE A 259 1.61 -13.26 -6.38
CA ILE A 259 3.05 -13.55 -6.47
C ILE A 259 3.46 -13.75 -7.94
N GLU A 260 2.71 -14.57 -8.67
CA GLU A 260 3.03 -14.84 -10.08
C GLU A 260 2.76 -13.60 -10.95
N ALA A 261 1.65 -12.90 -10.74
CA ALA A 261 1.34 -11.67 -11.46
C ALA A 261 2.41 -10.60 -11.25
N HIS A 262 2.89 -10.41 -10.01
CA HIS A 262 4.00 -9.51 -9.74
C HIS A 262 5.24 -9.87 -10.57
N ALA A 263 5.66 -11.13 -10.55
CA ALA A 263 6.84 -11.56 -11.31
C ALA A 263 6.68 -11.35 -12.82
N ARG A 264 5.49 -11.63 -13.38
CA ARG A 264 5.22 -11.42 -14.81
C ARG A 264 5.10 -9.95 -15.17
N MET A 265 4.52 -9.11 -14.30
CA MET A 265 4.50 -7.65 -14.49
C MET A 265 5.91 -7.05 -14.42
N TYR A 266 6.75 -7.54 -13.50
CA TYR A 266 8.17 -7.16 -13.44
C TYR A 266 8.88 -7.43 -14.77
N ASP A 267 8.81 -8.69 -15.25
CA ASP A 267 9.43 -9.10 -16.50
C ASP A 267 8.89 -8.29 -17.69
N ALA A 268 7.59 -8.01 -17.70
CA ALA A 268 6.91 -7.25 -18.75
C ALA A 268 7.35 -5.78 -18.79
N LEU A 269 7.43 -5.11 -17.63
CA LEU A 269 7.95 -3.74 -17.53
C LEU A 269 9.41 -3.65 -17.94
N LYS A 270 10.28 -4.52 -17.39
CA LYS A 270 11.71 -4.58 -17.75
C LYS A 270 11.92 -4.87 -19.24
N GLY A 271 10.97 -5.57 -19.86
CA GLY A 271 10.97 -5.86 -21.30
C GLY A 271 10.50 -4.70 -22.19
N ALA A 272 9.47 -3.98 -21.75
CA ALA A 272 8.76 -2.99 -22.55
C ALA A 272 9.30 -1.56 -22.38
N ASP A 273 9.65 -1.18 -21.14
CA ASP A 273 10.18 0.15 -20.82
C ASP A 273 11.70 0.16 -21.08
N ARG A 274 12.11 0.98 -22.04
CA ARG A 274 13.51 1.15 -22.47
C ARG A 274 13.96 2.61 -22.37
N MET A 275 13.12 3.45 -21.79
CA MET A 275 13.35 4.88 -21.69
C MET A 275 14.01 5.21 -20.34
N ASP A 276 14.64 6.37 -20.30
CA ASP A 276 15.16 7.02 -19.11
C ASP A 276 14.43 8.36 -18.98
N ALA A 277 13.37 8.38 -18.17
CA ALA A 277 12.48 9.55 -18.06
C ALA A 277 13.16 10.73 -17.36
N ALA A 278 14.06 10.43 -16.41
CA ALA A 278 14.80 11.44 -15.64
C ALA A 278 16.05 11.93 -16.36
N GLY A 279 16.58 11.19 -17.34
CA GLY A 279 17.83 11.50 -18.04
C GLY A 279 19.08 11.35 -17.16
N ASP A 280 18.99 10.56 -16.11
CA ASP A 280 20.06 10.36 -15.11
C ASP A 280 20.81 9.04 -15.29
N GLN A 281 20.56 8.34 -16.38
CA GLN A 281 21.11 7.03 -16.74
C GLN A 281 20.71 5.91 -15.76
N THR A 282 19.66 6.13 -14.98
CA THR A 282 19.08 5.10 -14.11
C THR A 282 18.12 4.23 -14.94
N PRO A 283 18.34 2.93 -15.04
CA PRO A 283 17.40 2.05 -15.73
C PRO A 283 16.07 1.98 -15.00
N VAL A 284 15.01 1.61 -15.73
CA VAL A 284 13.69 1.36 -15.15
C VAL A 284 13.79 0.43 -13.93
N ARG A 285 13.15 0.84 -12.83
CA ARG A 285 13.09 0.07 -11.58
C ARG A 285 11.67 -0.38 -11.30
N VAL A 286 11.54 -1.63 -10.91
CA VAL A 286 10.25 -2.26 -10.63
C VAL A 286 10.28 -2.88 -9.25
N GLY A 287 9.31 -2.54 -8.41
CA GLY A 287 9.15 -3.10 -7.07
C GLY A 287 7.69 -3.48 -6.78
N VAL A 288 7.42 -3.79 -5.53
CA VAL A 288 6.09 -3.95 -4.97
C VAL A 288 5.91 -2.97 -3.83
N VAL A 289 4.69 -2.51 -3.60
CA VAL A 289 4.35 -1.80 -2.36
C VAL A 289 3.73 -2.80 -1.41
N TYR A 290 4.35 -2.98 -0.25
CA TYR A 290 3.98 -4.01 0.71
C TYR A 290 3.67 -3.42 2.09
N ASN A 291 2.52 -3.79 2.64
CA ASN A 291 2.16 -3.40 4.01
C ASN A 291 2.92 -4.29 5.00
N LEU A 292 3.90 -3.71 5.64
CA LEU A 292 4.69 -4.35 6.67
C LEU A 292 4.24 -3.86 8.05
N GLN A 293 4.10 -4.78 8.97
CA GLN A 293 3.61 -4.47 10.30
C GLN A 293 4.66 -4.88 11.34
N ALA A 294 4.84 -4.05 12.35
CA ALA A 294 5.58 -4.46 13.54
C ALA A 294 4.74 -5.50 14.30
N VAL A 295 5.37 -6.57 14.75
CA VAL A 295 4.69 -7.71 15.38
C VAL A 295 5.33 -8.01 16.72
N ALA A 296 4.50 -8.17 17.75
CA ALA A 296 4.95 -8.58 19.08
C ALA A 296 4.01 -9.65 19.66
N PRO A 297 4.49 -10.59 20.48
CA PRO A 297 3.62 -11.47 21.26
C PRO A 297 2.92 -10.67 22.37
N VAL A 298 1.73 -11.10 22.79
CA VAL A 298 1.03 -10.53 23.97
C VAL A 298 1.87 -10.72 25.21
N ASP A 299 2.36 -11.94 25.44
CA ASP A 299 3.28 -12.26 26.52
C ASP A 299 4.56 -12.90 25.93
N PRO A 300 5.71 -12.22 26.03
CA PRO A 300 6.98 -12.75 25.51
C PRO A 300 7.49 -13.99 26.27
N GLU A 301 6.96 -14.27 27.46
CA GLU A 301 7.28 -15.47 28.23
C GLU A 301 6.32 -16.65 27.91
N ASN A 302 5.21 -16.40 27.22
CA ASN A 302 4.30 -17.45 26.79
C ASN A 302 4.73 -18.04 25.44
N PRO A 303 5.13 -19.33 25.36
CA PRO A 303 5.57 -19.94 24.11
C PRO A 303 4.51 -19.94 23.00
N LEU A 304 3.22 -20.00 23.34
CA LEU A 304 2.14 -19.94 22.34
C LEU A 304 2.05 -18.55 21.70
N ASP A 305 2.18 -17.47 22.48
CA ASP A 305 2.13 -16.12 21.96
C ASP A 305 3.35 -15.82 21.09
N VAL A 306 4.54 -16.29 21.52
CA VAL A 306 5.77 -16.16 20.72
C VAL A 306 5.68 -16.91 19.41
N GLU A 307 5.14 -18.11 19.39
CA GLU A 307 4.92 -18.91 18.18
C GLU A 307 3.87 -18.27 17.27
N GLY A 308 2.74 -17.84 17.84
CA GLY A 308 1.68 -17.15 17.11
C GLY A 308 2.18 -15.85 16.44
N ALA A 309 2.99 -15.07 17.15
CA ALA A 309 3.60 -13.85 16.60
C ALA A 309 4.57 -14.15 15.45
N LYS A 310 5.37 -15.22 15.53
CA LYS A 310 6.26 -15.66 14.43
C LYS A 310 5.47 -16.09 13.21
N HIS A 311 4.40 -16.85 13.38
CA HIS A 311 3.55 -17.29 12.27
C HIS A 311 2.83 -16.11 11.62
N PHE A 312 2.35 -15.17 12.41
CA PHE A 312 1.74 -13.95 11.90
C PHE A 312 2.75 -13.10 11.11
N ASP A 313 3.97 -12.86 11.64
CA ASP A 313 5.04 -12.16 10.93
C ASP A 313 5.40 -12.86 9.62
N TYR A 314 5.51 -14.20 9.65
CA TYR A 314 5.81 -14.97 8.45
C TYR A 314 4.76 -14.79 7.36
N LEU A 315 3.48 -14.95 7.70
CA LEU A 315 2.40 -14.81 6.73
C LEU A 315 2.29 -13.39 6.19
N LEU A 316 2.30 -12.38 7.07
CA LEU A 316 2.12 -10.99 6.66
C LEU A 316 3.36 -10.38 6.00
N ASN A 317 4.53 -10.59 6.61
CA ASN A 317 5.71 -9.81 6.25
C ASN A 317 6.69 -10.58 5.36
N ARG A 318 6.61 -11.93 5.26
CA ARG A 318 7.69 -12.73 4.67
C ARG A 318 7.29 -13.53 3.43
N VAL A 319 6.15 -14.19 3.44
CA VAL A 319 5.75 -15.16 2.41
C VAL A 319 5.88 -14.59 1.00
N PHE A 320 5.30 -13.44 0.73
CA PHE A 320 5.33 -12.82 -0.60
C PHE A 320 6.75 -12.35 -0.98
N LEU A 321 7.44 -11.69 -0.05
CA LEU A 321 8.78 -11.16 -0.29
C LEU A 321 9.82 -12.28 -0.48
N ASN A 322 9.74 -13.36 0.29
CA ASN A 322 10.61 -14.53 0.09
C ASN A 322 10.42 -15.14 -1.31
N ALA A 323 9.18 -15.26 -1.76
CA ALA A 323 8.88 -15.80 -3.09
C ALA A 323 9.43 -14.91 -4.22
N THR A 324 9.32 -13.59 -4.10
CA THR A 324 9.63 -12.67 -5.19
C THR A 324 11.08 -12.14 -5.18
N ILE A 325 11.73 -12.13 -4.01
CA ILE A 325 13.15 -11.76 -3.86
C ILE A 325 14.04 -13.00 -4.02
N GLU A 326 13.75 -14.07 -3.27
CA GLU A 326 14.60 -15.24 -3.16
C GLU A 326 14.15 -16.41 -4.05
N GLY A 327 12.90 -16.39 -4.51
CA GLY A 327 12.29 -17.49 -5.24
C GLY A 327 11.76 -18.61 -4.33
N ASP A 328 11.73 -18.37 -3.01
CA ASP A 328 11.33 -19.36 -2.01
C ASP A 328 9.80 -19.31 -1.81
N LEU A 329 9.08 -20.08 -2.60
CA LEU A 329 7.61 -20.15 -2.59
C LEU A 329 7.11 -21.18 -1.58
N ASP A 330 6.34 -20.76 -0.61
CA ASP A 330 5.52 -21.62 0.24
C ASP A 330 4.12 -21.76 -0.38
N GLU A 331 3.98 -22.75 -1.27
CA GLU A 331 2.76 -22.93 -2.05
C GLU A 331 1.57 -23.38 -1.20
N LYS A 332 1.84 -24.09 -0.11
CA LYS A 332 0.79 -24.63 0.77
C LYS A 332 0.47 -23.75 1.95
N LEU A 333 1.31 -22.76 2.26
CA LEU A 333 1.30 -21.97 3.48
C LEU A 333 1.42 -22.86 4.74
N ASP A 334 2.35 -23.80 4.70
CA ASP A 334 2.68 -24.72 5.80
C ASP A 334 4.12 -24.54 6.33
N GLY A 335 4.85 -23.59 5.78
CA GLY A 335 6.24 -23.27 6.12
C GLY A 335 7.27 -24.00 5.22
N GLU A 336 6.85 -24.98 4.43
CA GLU A 336 7.71 -25.70 3.51
C GLU A 336 7.86 -24.95 2.19
N LYS A 337 9.10 -24.66 1.80
CA LYS A 337 9.40 -23.82 0.64
C LYS A 337 9.93 -24.62 -0.53
N VAL A 338 9.51 -24.24 -1.73
CA VAL A 338 10.04 -24.76 -2.99
C VAL A 338 10.69 -23.60 -3.74
N HIS A 339 11.93 -23.80 -4.20
CA HIS A 339 12.62 -22.77 -4.98
C HIS A 339 12.07 -22.68 -6.40
N ARG A 340 11.65 -21.46 -6.78
CA ARG A 340 11.08 -21.11 -8.08
C ARG A 340 11.95 -20.03 -8.73
N GLN A 341 12.88 -20.45 -9.59
CA GLN A 341 13.80 -19.55 -10.30
C GLN A 341 13.08 -18.48 -11.14
N ASP A 342 11.89 -18.77 -11.64
CA ASP A 342 11.08 -17.81 -12.42
C ASP A 342 10.38 -16.73 -11.59
N LEU A 343 10.42 -16.86 -10.26
CA LEU A 343 9.95 -15.84 -9.31
C LEU A 343 11.10 -15.07 -8.66
N ALA A 344 12.29 -15.68 -8.57
CA ALA A 344 13.46 -15.10 -7.92
C ALA A 344 13.93 -13.80 -8.60
N HIS A 345 14.42 -12.85 -7.80
CA HIS A 345 15.02 -11.59 -8.26
C HIS A 345 14.07 -10.70 -9.09
N ARG A 346 12.77 -10.72 -8.75
CA ARG A 346 11.76 -9.87 -9.40
C ARG A 346 11.45 -8.62 -8.55
N MET A 347 12.54 -7.96 -8.05
CA MET A 347 12.42 -6.81 -7.17
C MET A 347 13.65 -5.91 -7.28
N ASP A 348 13.50 -4.65 -7.73
CA ASP A 348 14.59 -3.66 -7.73
C ASP A 348 14.57 -2.78 -6.46
N PHE A 349 13.42 -2.65 -5.81
CA PHE A 349 13.22 -1.99 -4.51
C PHE A 349 12.00 -2.56 -3.79
N VAL A 350 11.93 -2.40 -2.48
CA VAL A 350 10.72 -2.69 -1.69
C VAL A 350 10.06 -1.37 -1.29
N GLY A 351 8.83 -1.16 -1.72
CA GLY A 351 7.96 -0.12 -1.19
C GLY A 351 7.37 -0.57 0.15
N VAL A 352 7.56 0.24 1.18
CA VAL A 352 7.13 -0.05 2.56
C VAL A 352 5.94 0.82 2.92
N ASN A 353 4.77 0.21 3.09
CA ASN A 353 3.64 0.83 3.78
C ASN A 353 3.69 0.41 5.24
N TYR A 354 3.55 1.38 6.15
CA TYR A 354 3.56 1.11 7.59
C TYR A 354 2.52 1.98 8.31
N TYR A 355 1.64 1.34 9.08
CA TYR A 355 0.59 2.03 9.82
C TYR A 355 0.46 1.60 11.28
N ALA A 356 0.85 0.35 11.61
CA ALA A 356 0.52 -0.19 12.91
C ALA A 356 1.49 -1.27 13.41
N ARG A 357 1.45 -1.47 14.73
CA ARG A 357 1.97 -2.67 15.39
C ARG A 357 0.82 -3.58 15.79
N ASN A 358 0.97 -4.88 15.56
CA ASN A 358 0.06 -5.90 16.05
C ASN A 358 0.66 -6.65 17.23
N VAL A 359 -0.13 -6.79 18.27
CA VAL A 359 0.17 -7.58 19.47
C VAL A 359 -0.64 -8.88 19.38
N ILE A 360 0.05 -10.01 19.25
CA ILE A 360 -0.52 -11.27 18.78
C ILE A 360 -0.70 -12.25 19.94
N PRO A 361 -1.94 -12.65 20.25
CA PRO A 361 -2.23 -13.77 21.14
C PRO A 361 -2.08 -15.08 20.37
N GLY A 362 -1.27 -16.00 20.91
CA GLY A 362 -1.10 -17.34 20.36
C GLY A 362 -2.30 -18.25 20.60
N SER A 363 -2.37 -19.31 19.84
CA SER A 363 -3.40 -20.35 19.95
C SER A 363 -2.80 -21.75 19.78
N ALA A 364 -3.20 -22.69 20.63
CA ALA A 364 -2.81 -24.08 20.49
C ALA A 364 -3.44 -24.77 19.27
N LYS A 365 -4.44 -24.14 18.63
CA LYS A 365 -5.11 -24.64 17.43
C LYS A 365 -5.01 -23.63 16.31
N ALA A 366 -4.77 -24.11 15.11
CA ALA A 366 -4.79 -23.26 13.92
C ALA A 366 -6.20 -22.71 13.69
N LEU A 367 -6.30 -21.40 13.43
CA LEU A 367 -7.55 -20.72 13.11
C LEU A 367 -8.13 -21.24 11.78
N LEU A 368 -7.25 -21.44 10.79
CA LEU A 368 -7.56 -22.01 9.49
C LEU A 368 -6.83 -23.36 9.38
N PRO A 369 -7.50 -24.51 9.66
CA PRO A 369 -6.83 -25.81 9.72
C PRO A 369 -6.10 -26.23 8.44
N SER A 370 -6.58 -25.79 7.27
CA SER A 370 -5.93 -26.05 5.98
C SER A 370 -4.60 -25.28 5.79
N LEU A 371 -4.34 -24.27 6.63
CA LEU A 371 -3.11 -23.48 6.64
C LEU A 371 -2.31 -23.71 7.94
N SER A 372 -2.45 -24.89 8.54
CA SER A 372 -1.69 -25.28 9.73
C SER A 372 -0.24 -25.63 9.33
N PRO A 373 0.78 -25.25 10.16
CA PRO A 373 0.67 -24.62 11.49
C PRO A 373 0.59 -23.09 11.47
N LEU A 374 0.70 -22.43 10.33
CA LEU A 374 0.94 -20.98 10.22
C LEU A 374 -0.21 -20.08 10.69
N THR A 375 -1.34 -20.64 11.14
CA THR A 375 -2.47 -19.87 11.64
C THR A 375 -2.77 -20.13 13.12
N THR A 376 -1.73 -20.44 13.91
CA THR A 376 -1.82 -20.65 15.38
C THR A 376 -1.80 -19.35 16.18
N PHE A 377 -2.66 -18.42 15.80
CA PHE A 377 -2.90 -17.15 16.49
C PHE A 377 -4.39 -16.80 16.45
N ASN A 378 -4.82 -15.84 17.26
CA ASN A 378 -6.22 -15.46 17.35
C ASN A 378 -6.46 -14.06 16.77
N PHE A 379 -7.00 -13.98 15.56
CA PHE A 379 -7.37 -12.73 14.90
C PHE A 379 -8.45 -11.93 15.63
N LEU A 380 -9.31 -12.60 16.39
CA LEU A 380 -10.45 -11.94 17.05
C LEU A 380 -10.03 -11.15 18.29
N THR A 381 -8.85 -11.43 18.84
CA THR A 381 -8.37 -10.82 20.09
C THR A 381 -7.00 -10.17 19.95
N LEU A 382 -6.43 -10.09 18.73
CA LEU A 382 -5.23 -9.32 18.52
C LEU A 382 -5.50 -7.83 18.74
N GLU A 383 -4.50 -7.12 19.25
CA GLU A 383 -4.54 -5.68 19.43
C GLU A 383 -3.72 -4.99 18.36
N THR A 384 -4.26 -3.92 17.75
CA THR A 384 -3.57 -3.12 16.76
C THR A 384 -3.33 -1.71 17.30
N ASP A 385 -2.05 -1.32 17.38
CA ASP A 385 -1.63 0.01 17.80
C ASP A 385 -1.26 0.86 16.57
N PHE A 386 -2.14 1.79 16.21
CA PHE A 386 -1.94 2.75 15.11
C PHE A 386 -1.10 3.97 15.51
N HIS A 387 -0.57 4.01 16.72
CA HIS A 387 0.23 5.14 17.22
C HIS A 387 1.64 4.71 17.63
N TYR A 388 2.23 3.78 16.91
CA TYR A 388 3.56 3.22 17.17
C TYR A 388 4.56 3.56 16.04
N PRO A 389 5.06 4.81 15.96
CA PRO A 389 5.95 5.23 14.86
C PRO A 389 7.30 4.51 14.86
N ARG A 390 7.78 4.01 16.01
CA ARG A 390 8.98 3.17 16.13
C ARG A 390 8.89 1.89 15.27
N GLY A 391 7.71 1.34 15.09
CA GLY A 391 7.52 0.13 14.28
C GLY A 391 7.94 0.32 12.81
N LEU A 392 7.92 1.54 12.28
CA LEU A 392 8.49 1.82 10.98
C LEU A 392 10.00 1.51 10.94
N TYR A 393 10.75 1.89 11.97
CA TYR A 393 12.16 1.52 12.09
C TYR A 393 12.33 0.00 12.17
N GLU A 394 11.52 -0.68 12.99
CA GLU A 394 11.59 -2.13 13.19
C GLU A 394 11.40 -2.89 11.87
N VAL A 395 10.41 -2.50 11.05
CA VAL A 395 10.19 -3.15 9.73
C VAL A 395 11.29 -2.80 8.73
N LEU A 396 11.80 -1.57 8.72
CA LEU A 396 12.91 -1.17 7.84
C LEU A 396 14.18 -1.96 8.15
N VAL A 397 14.55 -2.09 9.43
CA VAL A 397 15.71 -2.86 9.87
C VAL A 397 15.54 -4.35 9.54
N SER A 398 14.33 -4.90 9.67
CA SER A 398 14.06 -6.30 9.36
C SER A 398 14.29 -6.68 7.90
N LEU A 399 14.29 -5.70 6.99
CA LEU A 399 14.56 -5.89 5.56
C LEU A 399 16.01 -5.61 5.16
N LYS A 400 16.85 -5.12 6.08
CA LYS A 400 18.24 -4.72 5.77
C LYS A 400 19.04 -5.83 5.08
N GLU A 401 18.89 -7.06 5.55
CA GLU A 401 19.65 -8.21 5.03
C GLU A 401 19.20 -8.64 3.61
N LYS A 402 18.05 -8.19 3.14
CA LYS A 402 17.62 -8.43 1.76
C LYS A 402 18.47 -7.64 0.74
N GLY A 403 19.22 -6.62 1.19
CA GLY A 403 20.16 -5.86 0.36
C GLY A 403 19.52 -4.94 -0.67
N LEU A 404 18.19 -4.84 -0.70
CA LEU A 404 17.45 -4.00 -1.65
C LEU A 404 17.25 -2.58 -1.11
N PRO A 405 17.14 -1.58 -2.02
CA PRO A 405 16.66 -0.26 -1.65
C PRO A 405 15.25 -0.33 -1.06
N LEU A 406 14.98 0.45 -0.01
CA LEU A 406 13.66 0.60 0.58
C LEU A 406 13.13 2.00 0.31
N ILE A 407 11.84 2.11 0.00
CA ILE A 407 11.14 3.39 -0.12
C ILE A 407 9.92 3.29 0.80
N VAL A 408 9.80 4.17 1.80
CA VAL A 408 8.54 4.30 2.53
C VAL A 408 7.53 4.89 1.57
N THR A 409 6.58 4.06 1.14
CA THR A 409 5.60 4.40 0.09
C THR A 409 4.29 4.89 0.66
N GLU A 410 3.98 4.51 1.91
CA GLU A 410 2.88 5.06 2.68
C GLU A 410 3.16 4.96 4.17
N THR A 411 2.87 6.03 4.89
CA THR A 411 2.70 6.04 6.34
C THR A 411 1.96 7.32 6.73
N GLY A 412 1.08 7.24 7.69
CA GLY A 412 0.25 8.37 8.10
C GLY A 412 -0.68 8.00 9.26
N VAL A 413 -1.44 8.98 9.71
CA VAL A 413 -2.37 8.84 10.83
C VAL A 413 -3.63 9.65 10.58
N GLU A 414 -4.76 9.17 11.07
CA GLU A 414 -6.01 9.93 11.04
C GLU A 414 -5.94 11.16 11.97
N ASP A 415 -6.22 12.34 11.41
CA ASP A 415 -6.28 13.61 12.15
C ASP A 415 -7.44 14.49 11.66
N ALA A 416 -8.66 13.96 11.75
CA ALA A 416 -9.88 14.62 11.25
C ALA A 416 -10.09 16.02 11.85
N GLN A 417 -9.66 16.24 13.08
CA GLN A 417 -9.87 17.50 13.82
C GLN A 417 -8.63 18.40 13.85
N ASP A 418 -7.61 18.08 13.07
CA ASP A 418 -6.34 18.80 13.05
C ASP A 418 -5.78 19.01 14.46
N SER A 419 -5.81 17.95 15.28
CA SER A 419 -5.37 17.96 16.66
C SER A 419 -3.84 18.07 16.81
N GLY A 420 -3.11 17.87 15.72
CA GLY A 420 -1.66 17.82 15.65
C GLY A 420 -1.08 16.42 15.60
N LYS A 421 -1.93 15.39 15.52
CA LYS A 421 -1.48 14.00 15.37
C LYS A 421 -0.67 13.80 14.09
N SER A 422 -1.12 14.38 12.98
CA SER A 422 -0.40 14.34 11.71
C SER A 422 0.99 14.99 11.79
N ALA A 423 1.10 16.12 12.50
CA ALA A 423 2.37 16.80 12.73
C ALA A 423 3.34 15.96 13.58
N ALA A 424 2.85 15.38 14.67
CA ALA A 424 3.64 14.47 15.51
C ALA A 424 4.08 13.22 14.73
N TRP A 425 3.16 12.58 14.00
CA TRP A 425 3.48 11.39 13.20
C TRP A 425 4.57 11.67 12.17
N VAL A 426 4.50 12.80 11.45
CA VAL A 426 5.52 13.19 10.48
C VAL A 426 6.90 13.32 11.14
N SER A 427 6.97 14.05 12.27
CA SER A 427 8.23 14.23 12.99
C SER A 427 8.80 12.90 13.50
N ASP A 428 7.97 12.12 14.17
CA ASP A 428 8.39 10.87 14.82
C ASP A 428 8.78 9.80 13.80
N SER A 429 7.94 9.59 12.76
CA SER A 429 8.23 8.58 11.74
C SER A 429 9.49 8.91 10.93
N LEU A 430 9.71 10.18 10.57
CA LEU A 430 10.93 10.61 9.89
C LEU A 430 12.16 10.48 10.80
N SER A 431 12.03 10.69 12.12
CA SER A 431 13.16 10.46 13.05
C SER A 431 13.58 8.98 13.06
N TRP A 432 12.61 8.06 13.04
CA TRP A 432 12.86 6.62 12.97
C TRP A 432 13.41 6.17 11.62
N VAL A 433 12.99 6.79 10.51
CA VAL A 433 13.62 6.57 9.20
C VAL A 433 15.06 7.01 9.19
N LEU A 434 15.36 8.20 9.74
CA LEU A 434 16.74 8.71 9.81
C LEU A 434 17.62 7.81 10.70
N ARG A 435 17.05 7.26 11.79
CA ARG A 435 17.72 6.26 12.64
C ARG A 435 18.09 5.01 11.85
N ALA A 436 17.15 4.44 11.07
CA ALA A 436 17.41 3.28 10.22
C ALA A 436 18.53 3.58 9.20
N ILE A 437 18.51 4.76 8.57
CA ILE A 437 19.57 5.21 7.64
C ILE A 437 20.93 5.30 8.35
N SER A 438 20.96 5.84 9.57
CA SER A 438 22.22 5.97 10.34
C SER A 438 22.84 4.61 10.69
N GLU A 439 21.99 3.57 10.79
CA GLU A 439 22.40 2.18 11.04
C GLU A 439 22.67 1.39 9.74
N GLY A 440 22.69 2.07 8.60
CA GLY A 440 23.07 1.50 7.31
C GLY A 440 21.94 0.78 6.57
N VAL A 441 20.67 1.04 6.90
CA VAL A 441 19.55 0.63 6.06
C VAL A 441 19.46 1.57 4.86
N ARG A 442 19.35 1.01 3.66
CA ARG A 442 19.26 1.82 2.42
C ARG A 442 17.83 2.28 2.19
N VAL A 443 17.42 3.34 2.90
CA VAL A 443 16.12 3.98 2.68
C VAL A 443 16.29 5.17 1.75
N GLU A 444 15.66 5.16 0.58
CA GLU A 444 15.82 6.16 -0.47
C GLU A 444 14.73 7.24 -0.49
N GLY A 445 13.62 7.03 0.24
CA GLY A 445 12.54 8.01 0.25
C GLY A 445 11.45 7.72 1.27
N TYR A 446 10.60 8.73 1.46
CA TYR A 446 9.47 8.71 2.37
C TYR A 446 8.28 9.42 1.72
N HIS A 447 7.13 8.74 1.62
CA HIS A 447 5.88 9.29 1.13
C HIS A 447 4.83 9.23 2.24
N TYR A 448 4.30 10.40 2.61
CA TYR A 448 3.20 10.48 3.56
C TYR A 448 1.88 10.08 2.90
N TRP A 449 1.10 9.25 3.56
CA TRP A 449 -0.27 8.96 3.18
C TRP A 449 -1.23 9.84 3.97
N THR A 450 -1.83 10.86 3.38
CA THR A 450 -1.92 11.14 1.94
C THR A 450 -1.83 12.65 1.69
N LEU A 451 -1.65 13.06 0.45
CA LEU A 451 -1.58 14.49 0.09
C LEU A 451 -2.85 15.24 0.51
N MET A 452 -4.03 14.72 0.16
CA MET A 452 -5.32 15.29 0.55
C MET A 452 -6.27 14.20 1.05
N ASP A 453 -7.27 14.58 1.86
CA ASP A 453 -8.35 13.65 2.21
C ASP A 453 -8.95 13.01 0.97
N ASN A 454 -9.16 11.71 1.04
CA ASN A 454 -9.58 10.90 -0.09
C ASN A 454 -10.78 10.01 0.26
N TYR A 455 -11.26 9.26 -0.73
CA TYR A 455 -12.28 8.25 -0.56
C TYR A 455 -11.63 6.99 0.05
N GLU A 456 -11.70 6.85 1.40
CA GLU A 456 -11.00 5.79 2.12
C GLU A 456 -11.80 4.47 2.06
N TRP A 457 -11.83 3.90 0.88
CA TRP A 457 -12.38 2.57 0.56
C TRP A 457 -13.83 2.40 1.10
N ASN A 458 -14.07 1.40 1.95
CA ASN A 458 -15.38 1.17 2.58
C ASN A 458 -15.85 2.32 3.48
N HIS A 459 -14.94 3.15 3.96
CA HIS A 459 -15.27 4.30 4.81
C HIS A 459 -15.70 5.55 4.05
N GLY A 460 -15.54 5.59 2.72
CA GLY A 460 -15.82 6.80 1.95
C GLY A 460 -14.99 7.98 2.41
N MET A 461 -15.61 9.13 2.59
CA MET A 461 -14.94 10.35 3.02
C MET A 461 -14.84 10.53 4.56
N ARG A 462 -15.14 9.49 5.37
CA ARG A 462 -15.14 9.61 6.84
C ARG A 462 -13.75 9.65 7.46
N ILE A 463 -12.82 8.83 6.99
CA ILE A 463 -11.43 8.78 7.48
C ILE A 463 -10.63 9.93 6.87
N LYS A 464 -9.89 10.64 7.70
CA LYS A 464 -9.21 11.89 7.34
C LYS A 464 -7.71 11.79 7.60
N MET A 465 -6.95 11.38 6.58
CA MET A 465 -5.50 11.19 6.67
C MET A 465 -4.70 12.22 5.85
N GLY A 466 -5.38 13.07 5.07
CA GLY A 466 -4.71 14.05 4.21
C GLY A 466 -3.92 15.11 4.96
N LEU A 467 -2.77 15.52 4.46
CA LEU A 467 -2.12 16.77 4.88
C LEU A 467 -3.00 17.99 4.55
N TYR A 468 -3.78 17.87 3.48
CA TYR A 468 -4.82 18.87 3.15
C TYR A 468 -6.20 18.26 3.38
N ALA A 469 -7.01 18.95 4.17
CA ALA A 469 -8.41 18.62 4.35
C ALA A 469 -9.22 18.90 3.10
N VAL A 470 -10.17 18.02 2.79
CA VAL A 470 -11.17 18.19 1.73
C VAL A 470 -12.55 17.90 2.30
N SER A 471 -13.46 18.87 2.16
CA SER A 471 -14.85 18.66 2.53
C SER A 471 -15.61 18.01 1.36
N PRO A 472 -16.28 16.88 1.56
CA PRO A 472 -17.10 16.25 0.52
C PRO A 472 -18.25 17.15 0.04
N ASN A 473 -18.71 18.07 0.91
CA ASN A 473 -19.81 18.98 0.63
C ASN A 473 -19.38 20.31 0.02
N ASP A 474 -18.07 20.58 -0.09
CA ASP A 474 -17.57 21.78 -0.79
C ASP A 474 -17.62 21.53 -2.31
N PRO A 475 -18.42 22.29 -3.07
CA PRO A 475 -18.51 22.09 -4.51
C PRO A 475 -17.21 22.42 -5.24
N GLN A 476 -16.32 23.19 -4.63
CA GLN A 476 -15.00 23.52 -5.18
C GLN A 476 -13.89 22.58 -4.70
N LYS A 477 -14.19 21.67 -3.77
CA LYS A 477 -13.20 20.73 -3.19
C LYS A 477 -11.93 21.42 -2.70
N LYS A 478 -12.05 22.55 -2.01
CA LYS A 478 -10.89 23.32 -1.52
C LYS A 478 -9.96 22.49 -0.67
N ARG A 479 -8.65 22.71 -0.82
CA ARG A 479 -7.58 22.12 -0.02
C ARG A 479 -7.28 23.04 1.16
N ILE A 480 -7.49 22.55 2.38
CA ILE A 480 -7.22 23.31 3.62
C ILE A 480 -6.07 22.63 4.34
N ALA A 481 -4.95 23.35 4.50
CA ALA A 481 -3.75 22.79 5.13
C ALA A 481 -4.00 22.46 6.60
N ARG A 482 -3.57 21.25 7.03
CA ARG A 482 -3.49 20.84 8.43
C ARG A 482 -2.11 21.15 9.04
N LYS A 483 -1.99 21.06 10.36
CA LYS A 483 -0.73 21.28 11.10
C LYS A 483 0.44 20.43 10.59
N GLY A 484 0.17 19.21 10.10
CA GLY A 484 1.17 18.36 9.50
C GLY A 484 1.90 18.97 8.30
N VAL A 485 1.25 19.87 7.54
CA VAL A 485 1.86 20.56 6.38
C VAL A 485 3.10 21.34 6.79
N SER A 486 3.03 22.12 7.87
CA SER A 486 4.16 22.98 8.28
C SER A 486 5.37 22.17 8.72
N VAL A 487 5.15 21.10 9.50
CA VAL A 487 6.24 20.22 9.98
C VAL A 487 6.86 19.44 8.82
N TYR A 488 6.02 18.86 7.96
CA TYR A 488 6.50 18.13 6.79
C TYR A 488 7.31 19.04 5.85
N SER A 489 6.76 20.22 5.53
CA SER A 489 7.39 21.23 4.67
C SER A 489 8.77 21.66 5.21
N GLN A 490 8.86 21.95 6.51
CA GLN A 490 10.12 22.33 7.15
C GLN A 490 11.17 21.22 6.99
N ILE A 491 10.82 19.96 7.28
CA ILE A 491 11.76 18.83 7.19
C ILE A 491 12.17 18.63 5.72
N ALA A 492 11.22 18.62 4.80
CA ALA A 492 11.51 18.40 3.38
C ALA A 492 12.42 19.51 2.79
N GLN A 493 12.17 20.78 3.16
CA GLN A 493 12.95 21.91 2.72
C GLN A 493 14.36 21.93 3.31
N THR A 494 14.49 21.74 4.61
CA THR A 494 15.77 21.82 5.32
C THR A 494 16.55 20.52 5.28
N ARG A 495 15.89 19.39 5.02
CA ARG A 495 16.39 18.02 5.13
C ARG A 495 16.83 17.65 6.56
N MET A 496 16.37 18.39 7.56
CA MET A 496 16.72 18.23 8.96
C MET A 496 15.47 18.05 9.82
N LEU A 497 15.59 17.23 10.86
CA LEU A 497 14.55 17.12 11.88
C LEU A 497 14.48 18.43 12.69
N PRO A 498 13.28 18.84 13.15
CA PRO A 498 13.14 19.93 14.12
C PRO A 498 13.96 19.64 15.37
N GLN A 499 14.61 20.69 15.93
CA GLN A 499 15.34 20.59 17.18
C GLN A 499 14.40 20.52 18.38
#